data_1c124610457ae47e1ee0bcf21e241dba
#
_entry.id   1c124610457ae47e1ee0bcf21e241dba
#
_cell.length_a   1.000
_cell.length_b   1.000
_cell.length_c   1.000
_cell.angle_alpha   90.00
_cell.angle_beta   90.00
_cell.angle_gamma   90.00
#
_symmetry.space_group_name_H-M   'P 1'
#
loop_
_entity.id
_entity.type
_entity.pdbx_description
1 polymer ?
#
loop_
_entity_poly.entity_id
_entity_poly.type
_entity_poly.pdbx_seq_one_letter_code
_entity_poly.pdbx_strand_id
1 'polypeptide(L)'
;YSQYSIKSWEAWCKRRNIDFVVVDEHNDKYSFPIWNKLDVCDVGKDYDKIAIVDSDTMIHWSAPNILEHIESGVYGVQDNANLRWLNESVGNYGGEFFSDFKINLDKYINAGVIYLDKESLSIYEKLRDFYFENREKLDSWNKGGGREQTLFNFLLQKNNYDINLLSPEWNMFSMHKKEMFSYNWQDTDGGIAG
;
A
#
# COMPACT_ATOMS: atom_id res chain seq x y z
N TYR A 1 -6.83 -4.77 16.31
CA TYR A 1 -7.08 -5.18 14.91
C TYR A 1 -5.94 -6.04 14.35
N SER A 2 -4.67 -5.65 14.53
CA SER A 2 -3.50 -6.34 13.96
C SER A 2 -3.43 -7.84 14.26
N GLN A 3 -3.77 -8.29 15.47
CA GLN A 3 -3.77 -9.72 15.79
C GLN A 3 -4.75 -10.55 14.96
N TYR A 4 -5.88 -9.98 14.50
CA TYR A 4 -6.82 -10.67 13.63
C TYR A 4 -6.36 -10.67 12.18
N SER A 5 -5.77 -9.56 11.74
CA SER A 5 -5.12 -9.43 10.46
C SER A 5 -4.04 -10.50 10.29
N ILE A 6 -3.06 -10.53 11.21
CA ILE A 6 -1.95 -11.50 11.20
C ILE A 6 -2.50 -12.93 11.12
N LYS A 7 -3.46 -13.30 11.97
CA LYS A 7 -4.06 -14.64 11.95
C LYS A 7 -4.75 -14.98 10.63
N SER A 8 -5.44 -14.03 10.01
CA SER A 8 -6.13 -14.27 8.74
C SER A 8 -5.14 -14.53 7.61
N TRP A 9 -4.09 -13.71 7.52
CA TRP A 9 -3.04 -13.86 6.52
C TRP A 9 -2.20 -15.11 6.75
N GLU A 10 -1.77 -15.38 7.98
CA GLU A 10 -1.02 -16.59 8.34
C GLU A 10 -1.78 -17.87 7.96
N ALA A 11 -3.07 -17.95 8.31
CA ALA A 11 -3.90 -19.10 7.98
C ALA A 11 -4.11 -19.26 6.46
N TRP A 12 -4.21 -18.16 5.73
CA TRP A 12 -4.34 -18.17 4.28
C TRP A 12 -3.04 -18.60 3.61
N CYS A 13 -1.89 -18.04 4.02
CA CYS A 13 -0.55 -18.39 3.51
C CYS A 13 -0.21 -19.86 3.76
N LYS A 14 -0.44 -20.33 5.00
CA LYS A 14 -0.19 -21.74 5.37
C LYS A 14 -0.94 -22.72 4.47
N ARG A 15 -2.21 -22.44 4.13
CA ARG A 15 -2.98 -23.32 3.23
C ARG A 15 -2.48 -23.35 1.80
N ARG A 16 -1.70 -22.36 1.40
CA ARG A 16 -1.18 -22.19 0.03
C ARG A 16 0.31 -22.43 -0.08
N ASN A 17 0.93 -22.86 1.02
CA ASN A 17 2.38 -23.05 1.09
C ASN A 17 3.16 -21.79 0.67
N ILE A 18 2.72 -20.63 1.20
CA ILE A 18 3.34 -19.33 1.01
C ILE A 18 4.00 -18.94 2.33
N ASP A 19 5.23 -18.47 2.25
CA ASP A 19 5.94 -17.94 3.41
C ASP A 19 5.24 -16.68 3.92
N PHE A 20 5.12 -16.59 5.24
CA PHE A 20 4.51 -15.44 5.90
C PHE A 20 5.49 -14.85 6.92
N VAL A 21 5.82 -13.58 6.72
CA VAL A 21 6.76 -12.85 7.58
C VAL A 21 6.03 -11.66 8.21
N VAL A 22 6.15 -11.53 9.52
CA VAL A 22 5.62 -10.38 10.27
C VAL A 22 6.78 -9.45 10.59
N VAL A 23 6.66 -8.19 10.19
CA VAL A 23 7.59 -7.12 10.54
C VAL A 23 6.93 -6.30 11.63
N ASP A 24 7.10 -6.71 12.89
CA ASP A 24 6.45 -6.13 14.06
C ASP A 24 7.42 -5.43 15.02
N GLU A 25 8.72 -5.64 14.88
CA GLU A 25 9.71 -4.97 15.67
C GLU A 25 9.90 -3.54 15.19
N HIS A 26 9.73 -2.59 16.13
CA HIS A 26 10.07 -1.21 15.84
C HIS A 26 11.58 -1.11 15.61
N ASN A 27 11.95 -0.63 14.44
CA ASN A 27 13.35 -0.40 14.13
C ASN A 27 13.69 1.06 14.47
N ASP A 28 14.55 1.26 15.48
CA ASP A 28 14.96 2.58 15.98
C ASP A 28 15.60 3.49 14.90
N LYS A 29 15.94 2.93 13.74
CA LYS A 29 16.39 3.73 12.59
C LYS A 29 15.29 4.62 12.00
N TYR A 30 14.01 4.31 12.28
CA TYR A 30 12.86 5.08 11.80
C TYR A 30 12.19 5.84 12.94
N SER A 31 11.77 7.06 12.69
CA SER A 31 11.09 7.90 13.68
C SER A 31 9.63 7.48 13.93
N PHE A 32 8.99 6.82 12.96
CA PHE A 32 7.61 6.35 13.07
C PHE A 32 7.48 4.92 12.54
N PRO A 33 6.64 4.08 13.16
CA PRO A 33 6.43 2.68 12.77
C PRO A 33 5.99 2.48 11.32
N ILE A 34 5.30 3.46 10.73
CA ILE A 34 4.85 3.41 9.33
C ILE A 34 6.01 3.21 8.35
N TRP A 35 7.22 3.65 8.72
CA TRP A 35 8.42 3.50 7.90
C TRP A 35 9.08 2.12 8.01
N ASN A 36 8.65 1.26 8.95
CA ASN A 36 9.14 -0.12 9.02
C ASN A 36 8.85 -0.91 7.73
N LYS A 37 7.82 -0.52 6.99
CA LYS A 37 7.52 -1.10 5.67
C LYS A 37 8.69 -1.00 4.69
N LEU A 38 9.61 -0.05 4.88
CA LEU A 38 10.80 0.12 4.04
C LEU A 38 11.79 -1.04 4.16
N ASP A 39 11.70 -1.81 5.25
CA ASP A 39 12.57 -2.98 5.46
C ASP A 39 12.15 -4.21 4.64
N VAL A 40 11.04 -4.11 3.91
CA VAL A 40 10.60 -5.18 3.01
C VAL A 40 11.66 -5.51 1.95
N CYS A 41 12.48 -4.55 1.54
CA CYS A 41 13.57 -4.80 0.59
C CYS A 41 14.64 -5.74 1.17
N ASP A 42 14.85 -5.74 2.48
CA ASP A 42 15.80 -6.66 3.13
C ASP A 42 15.20 -8.06 3.32
N VAL A 43 13.90 -8.11 3.67
CA VAL A 43 13.17 -9.36 3.91
C VAL A 43 12.80 -10.06 2.60
N GLY A 44 12.41 -9.28 1.59
CA GLY A 44 11.87 -9.78 0.32
C GLY A 44 12.91 -10.22 -0.71
N LYS A 45 14.19 -9.90 -0.53
CA LYS A 45 15.26 -10.08 -1.54
C LYS A 45 15.44 -11.51 -2.06
N ASP A 46 15.05 -12.51 -1.26
CA ASP A 46 15.23 -13.92 -1.60
C ASP A 46 13.97 -14.55 -2.23
N TYR A 47 12.89 -13.75 -2.41
CA TYR A 47 11.63 -14.18 -2.99
C TYR A 47 11.45 -13.63 -4.41
N ASP A 48 10.86 -14.45 -5.29
CA ASP A 48 10.58 -14.05 -6.68
C ASP A 48 9.33 -13.15 -6.76
N LYS A 49 8.37 -13.34 -5.86
CA LYS A 49 7.11 -12.60 -5.79
C LYS A 49 6.75 -12.29 -4.35
N ILE A 50 6.28 -11.10 -4.11
CA ILE A 50 6.09 -10.57 -2.76
C ILE A 50 4.73 -9.90 -2.66
N ALA A 51 4.02 -10.18 -1.57
CA ALA A 51 2.84 -9.43 -1.15
C ALA A 51 3.18 -8.64 0.13
N ILE A 52 2.94 -7.35 0.11
CA ILE A 52 3.11 -6.45 1.25
C ILE A 52 1.72 -6.03 1.70
N VAL A 53 1.40 -6.30 2.95
CA VAL A 53 0.05 -6.07 3.48
C VAL A 53 0.11 -5.30 4.80
N ASP A 54 -0.74 -4.30 4.95
CA ASP A 54 -0.84 -3.54 6.19
C ASP A 54 -1.50 -4.37 7.29
N SER A 55 -1.08 -4.13 8.53
CA SER A 55 -1.51 -4.88 9.71
C SER A 55 -2.98 -4.66 10.11
N ASP A 56 -3.71 -3.83 9.40
CA ASP A 56 -5.15 -3.59 9.55
C ASP A 56 -5.99 -4.17 8.39
N THR A 57 -5.37 -4.95 7.50
CA THR A 57 -6.04 -5.65 6.41
C THR A 57 -6.38 -7.10 6.80
N MET A 58 -7.41 -7.65 6.20
CA MET A 58 -7.81 -9.05 6.38
C MET A 58 -8.04 -9.71 5.02
N ILE A 59 -7.53 -10.93 4.85
CA ILE A 59 -7.79 -11.69 3.64
C ILE A 59 -8.98 -12.64 3.82
N HIS A 60 -9.83 -12.71 2.79
CA HIS A 60 -10.91 -13.69 2.80
C HIS A 60 -10.33 -15.12 2.64
N TRP A 61 -10.85 -16.05 3.40
CA TRP A 61 -10.33 -17.43 3.45
C TRP A 61 -10.31 -18.14 2.09
N SER A 62 -11.24 -17.81 1.17
CA SER A 62 -11.31 -18.38 -0.18
C SER A 62 -10.64 -17.52 -1.25
N ALA A 63 -10.01 -16.40 -0.89
CA ALA A 63 -9.33 -15.56 -1.87
C ALA A 63 -8.31 -16.38 -2.67
N PRO A 64 -8.27 -16.27 -4.01
CA PRO A 64 -7.29 -16.97 -4.83
C PRO A 64 -5.86 -16.48 -4.54
N ASN A 65 -4.87 -17.22 -5.00
CA ASN A 65 -3.48 -16.83 -4.89
C ASN A 65 -3.08 -15.94 -6.08
N ILE A 66 -3.11 -14.63 -5.88
CA ILE A 66 -2.74 -13.69 -6.94
C ILE A 66 -1.25 -13.81 -7.33
N LEU A 67 -0.38 -14.24 -6.40
CA LEU A 67 1.06 -14.39 -6.69
C LEU A 67 1.34 -15.42 -7.79
N GLU A 68 0.41 -16.32 -8.09
CA GLU A 68 0.52 -17.24 -9.22
C GLU A 68 0.27 -16.55 -10.56
N HIS A 69 -0.38 -15.39 -10.57
CA HIS A 69 -0.88 -14.72 -11.77
C HIS A 69 -0.18 -13.39 -12.07
N ILE A 70 0.53 -12.82 -11.10
CA ILE A 70 1.34 -11.61 -11.38
C ILE A 70 2.56 -11.98 -12.22
N GLU A 71 2.92 -11.09 -13.12
CA GLU A 71 4.14 -11.15 -13.93
C GLU A 71 5.14 -10.11 -13.39
N SER A 72 5.70 -9.26 -14.26
CA SER A 72 6.58 -8.17 -13.86
C SER A 72 5.79 -6.93 -13.41
N GLY A 73 6.37 -6.13 -12.54
CA GLY A 73 5.83 -4.84 -12.14
C GLY A 73 5.22 -4.82 -10.74
N VAL A 74 4.58 -3.72 -10.44
CA VAL A 74 3.90 -3.44 -9.17
C VAL A 74 2.39 -3.49 -9.38
N TYR A 75 1.70 -4.25 -8.56
CA TYR A 75 0.26 -4.45 -8.63
C TYR A 75 -0.41 -3.87 -7.39
N GLY A 76 -1.47 -3.11 -7.60
CA GLY A 76 -2.25 -2.52 -6.52
C GLY A 76 -3.61 -2.02 -6.97
N VAL A 77 -4.48 -1.73 -6.03
CA VAL A 77 -5.80 -1.17 -6.30
C VAL A 77 -5.70 0.35 -6.36
N GLN A 78 -6.33 0.95 -7.37
CA GLN A 78 -6.37 2.41 -7.50
C GLN A 78 -7.02 3.06 -6.27
N ASP A 79 -6.36 4.07 -5.70
CA ASP A 79 -6.92 4.86 -4.61
C ASP A 79 -7.66 6.09 -5.15
N ASN A 80 -8.93 5.91 -5.46
CA ASN A 80 -9.82 6.96 -5.95
C ASN A 80 -10.96 7.30 -4.94
N ALA A 81 -10.90 6.75 -3.75
CA ALA A 81 -11.98 6.80 -2.78
C ALA A 81 -12.22 8.20 -2.20
N ASN A 82 -11.20 9.02 -2.06
CA ASN A 82 -11.29 10.38 -1.57
C ASN A 82 -10.42 11.32 -2.41
N LEU A 83 -10.97 11.79 -3.52
CA LEU A 83 -10.26 12.65 -4.47
C LEU A 83 -9.78 13.97 -3.84
N ARG A 84 -10.50 14.50 -2.87
CA ARG A 84 -10.07 15.73 -2.18
C ARG A 84 -8.79 15.48 -1.39
N TRP A 85 -8.80 14.46 -0.55
CA TRP A 85 -7.62 14.06 0.22
C TRP A 85 -6.45 13.73 -0.70
N LEU A 86 -6.71 13.00 -1.77
CA LEU A 86 -5.70 12.61 -2.76
C LEU A 86 -5.04 13.84 -3.40
N ASN A 87 -5.86 14.80 -3.87
CA ASN A 87 -5.35 16.04 -4.46
C ASN A 87 -4.56 16.89 -3.46
N GLU A 88 -5.04 17.00 -2.20
CA GLU A 88 -4.31 17.69 -1.13
C GLU A 88 -2.96 17.01 -0.85
N SER A 89 -2.94 15.70 -0.74
CA SER A 89 -1.71 14.92 -0.50
C SER A 89 -0.72 15.09 -1.66
N VAL A 90 -1.17 14.84 -2.88
CA VAL A 90 -0.33 14.98 -4.08
C VAL A 90 0.17 16.42 -4.25
N GLY A 91 -0.68 17.41 -4.00
CA GLY A 91 -0.28 18.82 -4.07
C GLY A 91 0.80 19.17 -3.03
N ASN A 92 0.63 18.70 -1.80
CA ASN A 92 1.58 18.97 -0.72
C ASN A 92 2.94 18.32 -0.97
N TYR A 93 2.95 17.01 -1.28
CA TYR A 93 4.21 16.27 -1.52
C TYR A 93 4.83 16.64 -2.86
N GLY A 94 4.02 16.85 -3.91
CA GLY A 94 4.49 17.29 -5.22
C GLY A 94 5.20 18.63 -5.15
N GLY A 95 4.57 19.62 -4.52
CA GLY A 95 5.18 20.94 -4.36
C GLY A 95 6.46 20.96 -3.53
N GLU A 96 6.57 20.07 -2.57
CA GLU A 96 7.70 20.04 -1.63
C GLU A 96 8.88 19.20 -2.11
N PHE A 97 8.62 18.04 -2.75
CA PHE A 97 9.65 17.05 -3.05
C PHE A 97 9.77 16.71 -4.55
N PHE A 98 8.74 17.02 -5.34
CA PHE A 98 8.65 16.60 -6.75
C PHE A 98 8.13 17.71 -7.67
N SER A 99 8.62 18.94 -7.46
CA SER A 99 8.14 20.12 -8.21
C SER A 99 8.39 20.02 -9.73
N ASP A 100 9.30 19.15 -10.14
CA ASP A 100 9.66 18.86 -11.52
C ASP A 100 8.84 17.71 -12.15
N PHE A 101 7.95 17.07 -11.38
CA PHE A 101 7.22 15.89 -11.82
C PHE A 101 5.73 15.97 -11.53
N LYS A 102 4.92 15.69 -12.55
CA LYS A 102 3.47 15.63 -12.43
C LYS A 102 3.00 14.17 -12.40
N ILE A 103 2.46 13.74 -11.28
CA ILE A 103 1.92 12.40 -11.11
C ILE A 103 0.60 12.20 -11.86
N ASN A 104 0.40 11.01 -12.42
CA ASN A 104 -0.88 10.59 -12.99
C ASN A 104 -1.74 9.93 -11.91
N LEU A 105 -2.87 10.53 -11.57
CA LEU A 105 -3.78 10.02 -10.54
C LEU A 105 -4.51 8.74 -10.94
N ASP A 106 -4.67 8.48 -12.25
CA ASP A 106 -5.27 7.24 -12.73
C ASP A 106 -4.38 6.00 -12.43
N LYS A 107 -3.10 6.23 -12.15
CA LYS A 107 -2.12 5.22 -11.75
C LYS A 107 -1.72 5.31 -10.28
N TYR A 108 -2.46 6.05 -9.47
CA TYR A 108 -2.18 6.16 -8.04
C TYR A 108 -2.82 4.98 -7.30
N ILE A 109 -2.00 4.15 -6.67
CA ILE A 109 -2.43 2.93 -5.98
C ILE A 109 -2.40 3.09 -4.46
N ASN A 110 -3.32 2.41 -3.79
CA ASN A 110 -3.34 2.32 -2.33
C ASN A 110 -2.21 1.40 -1.86
N ALA A 111 -1.45 1.83 -0.86
CA ALA A 111 -0.27 1.11 -0.35
C ALA A 111 -0.58 0.09 0.76
N GLY A 112 -1.84 -0.11 1.11
CA GLY A 112 -2.24 -1.07 2.15
C GLY A 112 -2.11 -2.53 1.74
N VAL A 113 -2.22 -2.82 0.43
CA VAL A 113 -1.97 -4.15 -0.15
C VAL A 113 -1.29 -3.97 -1.50
N ILE A 114 -0.05 -4.41 -1.60
CA ILE A 114 0.77 -4.31 -2.80
C ILE A 114 1.32 -5.70 -3.13
N TYR A 115 1.31 -6.05 -4.42
CA TYR A 115 1.99 -7.23 -4.93
C TYR A 115 3.04 -6.79 -5.93
N LEU A 116 4.18 -7.46 -5.95
CA LEU A 116 5.28 -7.12 -6.86
C LEU A 116 6.19 -8.33 -7.12
N ASP A 117 6.91 -8.26 -8.22
CA ASP A 117 7.99 -9.17 -8.52
C ASP A 117 9.30 -8.71 -7.86
N LYS A 118 10.29 -9.60 -7.88
CA LYS A 118 11.62 -9.37 -7.28
C LYS A 118 12.31 -8.09 -7.78
N GLU A 119 12.22 -7.84 -9.08
CA GLU A 119 12.90 -6.68 -9.69
C GLU A 119 12.26 -5.36 -9.23
N SER A 120 10.93 -5.36 -9.12
CA SER A 120 10.17 -4.21 -8.65
C SER A 120 10.36 -3.93 -7.15
N LEU A 121 10.92 -4.87 -6.38
CA LEU A 121 11.25 -4.66 -4.96
C LEU A 121 12.21 -3.47 -4.76
N SER A 122 13.03 -3.17 -5.74
CA SER A 122 13.94 -2.01 -5.75
C SER A 122 13.24 -0.66 -5.52
N ILE A 123 11.92 -0.59 -5.69
CA ILE A 123 11.16 0.63 -5.35
C ILE A 123 11.21 0.94 -3.85
N TYR A 124 11.23 -0.09 -2.99
CA TYR A 124 11.34 0.11 -1.54
C TYR A 124 12.74 0.52 -1.12
N GLU A 125 13.78 0.12 -1.86
CA GLU A 125 15.14 0.65 -1.66
C GLU A 125 15.17 2.16 -1.98
N LYS A 126 14.60 2.56 -3.13
CA LYS A 126 14.50 3.97 -3.51
C LYS A 126 13.67 4.79 -2.52
N LEU A 127 12.58 4.23 -2.02
CA LEU A 127 11.74 4.90 -1.02
C LEU A 127 12.48 5.04 0.32
N ARG A 128 13.26 4.04 0.71
CA ARG A 128 14.11 4.06 1.90
C ARG A 128 15.23 5.11 1.77
N ASP A 129 15.92 5.14 0.65
CA ASP A 129 16.96 6.13 0.39
C ASP A 129 16.36 7.54 0.42
N PHE A 130 15.23 7.73 -0.25
CA PHE A 130 14.49 9.00 -0.23
C PHE A 130 14.10 9.44 1.19
N TYR A 131 13.63 8.49 2.01
CA TYR A 131 13.31 8.76 3.41
C TYR A 131 14.53 9.27 4.18
N PHE A 132 15.67 8.59 4.08
CA PHE A 132 16.88 9.00 4.80
C PHE A 132 17.45 10.33 4.31
N GLU A 133 17.41 10.60 3.02
CA GLU A 133 17.81 11.88 2.43
C GLU A 133 16.93 13.05 2.90
N ASN A 134 15.65 12.80 3.18
CA ASN A 134 14.67 13.82 3.53
C ASN A 134 14.11 13.66 4.95
N ARG A 135 14.77 12.89 5.81
CA ARG A 135 14.26 12.44 7.10
C ARG A 135 13.75 13.59 7.98
N GLU A 136 14.56 14.60 8.23
CA GLU A 136 14.18 15.72 9.11
C GLU A 136 12.90 16.41 8.63
N LYS A 137 12.76 16.56 7.32
CA LYS A 137 11.62 17.18 6.70
C LYS A 137 10.37 16.30 6.76
N LEU A 138 10.52 15.00 6.52
CA LEU A 138 9.44 14.02 6.57
C LEU A 138 8.97 13.79 8.01
N ASP A 139 9.88 13.74 8.97
CA ASP A 139 9.55 13.55 10.39
C ASP A 139 8.86 14.78 11.00
N SER A 140 9.21 15.98 10.53
CA SER A 140 8.54 17.23 10.92
C SER A 140 7.29 17.56 10.09
N TRP A 141 6.89 16.67 9.16
CA TRP A 141 5.80 16.92 8.23
C TRP A 141 4.45 17.05 8.93
N ASN A 142 3.87 18.23 8.86
CA ASN A 142 2.59 18.57 9.48
C ASN A 142 1.47 18.91 8.47
N LYS A 143 1.79 18.92 7.17
CA LYS A 143 0.79 19.05 6.11
C LYS A 143 0.13 17.69 5.91
N GLY A 144 -1.17 17.63 5.79
CA GLY A 144 -1.91 16.40 5.58
C GLY A 144 -1.43 15.58 4.38
N GLY A 145 -1.81 14.31 4.34
CA GLY A 145 -1.54 13.42 3.22
C GLY A 145 -1.02 12.04 3.64
N GLY A 146 -0.85 11.19 2.65
CA GLY A 146 -0.53 9.76 2.80
C GLY A 146 0.94 9.48 2.89
N ARG A 147 1.65 10.14 3.74
CA ARG A 147 3.08 9.86 4.07
C ARG A 147 3.78 8.93 3.06
N GLU A 148 4.04 7.68 3.43
CA GLU A 148 4.74 6.72 2.57
C GLU A 148 3.98 6.37 1.29
N GLN A 149 2.65 6.30 1.33
CA GLN A 149 1.84 5.97 0.14
C GLN A 149 2.01 7.01 -0.97
N THR A 150 2.01 8.30 -0.64
CA THR A 150 2.13 9.36 -1.64
C THR A 150 3.53 9.39 -2.22
N LEU A 151 4.56 9.27 -1.38
CA LEU A 151 5.95 9.17 -1.83
C LEU A 151 6.18 7.94 -2.72
N PHE A 152 5.65 6.79 -2.31
CA PHE A 152 5.70 5.55 -3.07
C PHE A 152 5.15 5.74 -4.49
N ASN A 153 3.96 6.33 -4.61
CA ASN A 153 3.35 6.58 -5.91
C ASN A 153 4.14 7.59 -6.78
N PHE A 154 4.71 8.64 -6.17
CA PHE A 154 5.60 9.54 -6.89
C PHE A 154 6.85 8.82 -7.41
N LEU A 155 7.49 8.03 -6.57
CA LEU A 155 8.71 7.31 -6.93
C LEU A 155 8.45 6.20 -7.96
N LEU A 156 7.33 5.47 -7.87
CA LEU A 156 6.91 4.51 -8.89
C LEU A 156 6.86 5.15 -10.26
N GLN A 157 6.12 6.25 -10.38
CA GLN A 157 5.88 6.88 -11.67
C GLN A 157 7.10 7.66 -12.17
N LYS A 158 7.82 8.37 -11.30
CA LYS A 158 9.04 9.10 -11.68
C LYS A 158 10.16 8.16 -12.16
N ASN A 159 10.22 6.94 -11.65
CA ASN A 159 11.19 5.93 -12.05
C ASN A 159 10.65 4.96 -13.10
N ASN A 160 9.46 5.21 -13.67
CA ASN A 160 8.85 4.42 -14.74
C ASN A 160 8.66 2.93 -14.41
N TYR A 161 8.30 2.61 -13.16
CA TYR A 161 7.88 1.25 -12.82
C TYR A 161 6.57 0.92 -13.54
N ASP A 162 6.44 -0.34 -13.93
CA ASP A 162 5.19 -0.83 -14.49
C ASP A 162 4.15 -0.99 -13.37
N ILE A 163 3.04 -0.26 -13.50
CA ILE A 163 1.96 -0.23 -12.51
C ILE A 163 0.74 -0.91 -13.09
N ASN A 164 0.38 -2.04 -12.52
CA ASN A 164 -0.73 -2.88 -12.93
C ASN A 164 -1.90 -2.71 -11.95
N LEU A 165 -2.99 -2.15 -12.43
CA LEU A 165 -4.18 -1.91 -11.62
C LEU A 165 -4.98 -3.19 -11.43
N LEU A 166 -5.29 -3.48 -10.17
CA LEU A 166 -6.17 -4.57 -9.76
C LEU A 166 -7.58 -4.06 -9.52
N SER A 167 -8.54 -4.96 -9.64
CA SER A 167 -9.92 -4.68 -9.25
C SER A 167 -10.07 -4.51 -7.73
N PRO A 168 -11.09 -3.76 -7.26
CA PRO A 168 -11.21 -3.34 -5.85
C PRO A 168 -11.24 -4.47 -4.83
N GLU A 169 -11.66 -5.67 -5.20
CA GLU A 169 -11.71 -6.82 -4.28
C GLU A 169 -10.34 -7.27 -3.77
N TRP A 170 -9.26 -6.88 -4.44
CA TRP A 170 -7.88 -7.19 -4.01
C TRP A 170 -7.35 -6.29 -2.90
N ASN A 171 -7.98 -5.15 -2.69
CA ASN A 171 -7.74 -4.26 -1.55
C ASN A 171 -9.01 -3.44 -1.31
N MET A 172 -9.99 -4.04 -0.66
CA MET A 172 -11.28 -3.43 -0.43
C MET A 172 -11.25 -2.55 0.82
N PHE A 173 -10.87 -1.31 0.67
CA PHE A 173 -10.98 -0.34 1.75
C PHE A 173 -12.40 0.24 1.87
N SER A 174 -12.68 0.93 2.97
CA SER A 174 -14.03 1.31 3.41
C SER A 174 -14.90 2.01 2.35
N MET A 175 -14.31 2.80 1.47
CA MET A 175 -15.05 3.51 0.43
C MET A 175 -15.51 2.59 -0.70
N HIS A 176 -14.67 1.65 -1.16
CA HIS A 176 -15.06 0.64 -2.15
C HIS A 176 -16.17 -0.27 -1.59
N LYS A 177 -16.05 -0.68 -0.32
CA LYS A 177 -17.11 -1.44 0.34
C LYS A 177 -18.42 -0.67 0.37
N LYS A 178 -18.37 0.63 0.61
CA LYS A 178 -19.54 1.51 0.61
C LYS A 178 -20.20 1.58 -0.77
N GLU A 179 -19.43 1.68 -1.83
CA GLU A 179 -19.92 1.67 -3.20
C GLU A 179 -20.57 0.35 -3.59
N MET A 180 -19.98 -0.79 -3.22
CA MET A 180 -20.52 -2.11 -3.49
C MET A 180 -21.88 -2.35 -2.83
N PHE A 181 -22.11 -1.75 -1.67
CA PHE A 181 -23.36 -1.89 -0.91
C PHE A 181 -24.24 -0.64 -0.94
N SER A 182 -24.02 0.27 -1.87
CA SER A 182 -24.58 1.63 -1.87
C SER A 182 -26.10 1.69 -1.72
N TYR A 183 -26.83 0.82 -2.38
CA TYR A 183 -28.30 0.86 -2.36
C TYR A 183 -28.89 0.44 -1.02
N ASN A 184 -28.47 -0.71 -0.53
CA ASN A 184 -29.02 -1.28 0.71
C ASN A 184 -28.60 -0.53 1.96
N TRP A 185 -27.52 0.07 1.92
CA TRP A 185 -26.89 0.77 3.01
C TRP A 185 -27.48 2.16 3.28
N GLN A 186 -28.05 2.79 2.28
CA GLN A 186 -28.79 4.04 2.45
C GLN A 186 -30.24 3.79 2.89
N ASP A 187 -30.82 2.66 2.49
CA ASP A 187 -32.21 2.30 2.76
C ASP A 187 -32.43 1.64 4.12
N THR A 188 -31.37 1.33 4.85
CA THR A 188 -31.43 0.61 6.13
C THR A 188 -31.16 1.49 7.35
N ASP A 189 -31.49 2.75 7.32
CA ASP A 189 -31.25 3.71 8.43
C ASP A 189 -29.83 3.64 9.00
N GLY A 190 -28.87 3.37 8.13
CA GLY A 190 -27.48 3.20 8.53
C GLY A 190 -27.14 1.84 9.15
N GLY A 191 -28.08 0.92 9.17
CA GLY A 191 -27.90 -0.39 9.81
C GLY A 191 -26.80 -1.27 9.23
N ILE A 192 -26.37 -1.00 7.98
CA ILE A 192 -25.25 -1.70 7.37
C ILE A 192 -23.95 -0.93 7.55
N ALA A 193 -24.03 0.25 8.11
CA ALA A 193 -22.90 1.10 8.32
C ALA A 193 -21.96 0.62 9.43
N GLY A 194 -22.34 -0.39 10.13
CA GLY A 194 -21.54 -0.96 11.22
C GLY A 194 -20.50 -1.99 10.80
#